data_2133c06688430dfaafdbd5f593d95556
#
_entry.id   2133c06688430dfaafdbd5f593d95556
#
_cell.length_a   1.000
_cell.length_b   1.000
_cell.length_c   1.000
_cell.angle_alpha   90.00
_cell.angle_beta   90.00
_cell.angle_gamma   90.00
#
_symmetry.space_group_name_H-M   'P 1'
#
loop_
_entity.id
_entity.type
_entity.pdbx_description
1 polymer ?
#
loop_
_entity_poly.entity_id
_entity_poly.type
_entity_poly.pdbx_seq_one_letter_code
_entity_poly.pdbx_strand_id
1 'polypeptide(L)'
;YVFVQIESKKLIIGSRLPTEKQLAAQLNVSRTSVREALQSLKGVGLVKSTRGSGYQIVSNTENILSDALRAIMSIKNIQFTDISNIREALEIKAAELSLTSGISQQDIEYLENCIDNMEESTNIMPEKSFEYDILFHRKIAELSRNEFINSFILALSSFSNKYILVSWDKVR
;
A
#
# COMPACT_ATOMS: atom_id res chain seq x y z
N TYR A 1 -15.89 -2.82 -17.35
CA TYR A 1 -15.89 -1.42 -17.79
C TYR A 1 -14.84 -0.58 -17.07
N VAL A 2 -14.93 -0.41 -15.73
CA VAL A 2 -14.02 0.48 -14.96
C VAL A 2 -12.55 0.09 -15.18
N PHE A 3 -12.17 -1.18 -15.03
CA PHE A 3 -10.80 -1.65 -15.27
C PHE A 3 -10.33 -1.34 -16.68
N VAL A 4 -11.13 -1.62 -17.73
CA VAL A 4 -10.78 -1.30 -19.11
C VAL A 4 -10.58 0.20 -19.34
N GLN A 5 -11.36 1.06 -18.66
CA GLN A 5 -11.18 2.51 -18.76
C GLN A 5 -9.91 2.98 -18.03
N ILE A 6 -9.53 2.32 -16.94
CA ILE A 6 -8.27 2.59 -16.23
C ILE A 6 -7.07 2.14 -17.09
N GLU A 7 -7.09 0.91 -17.59
CA GLU A 7 -6.03 0.36 -18.46
C GLU A 7 -5.83 1.21 -19.72
N SER A 8 -6.92 1.69 -20.32
CA SER A 8 -6.86 2.61 -21.49
C SER A 8 -6.54 4.06 -21.11
N LYS A 9 -6.20 4.34 -19.85
CA LYS A 9 -5.92 5.70 -19.32
C LYS A 9 -7.03 6.73 -19.52
N LYS A 10 -8.26 6.29 -19.81
CA LYS A 10 -9.44 7.17 -19.89
C LYS A 10 -9.98 7.55 -18.51
N LEU A 11 -9.75 6.70 -17.52
CA LEU A 11 -9.94 7.00 -16.10
C LEU A 11 -8.61 6.89 -15.39
N ILE A 12 -8.25 7.91 -14.65
CA ILE A 12 -7.06 7.98 -13.80
C ILE A 12 -7.48 8.18 -12.36
N ILE A 13 -6.55 8.05 -11.42
CA ILE A 13 -6.78 8.38 -10.01
C ILE A 13 -7.34 9.81 -9.92
N GLY A 14 -8.40 9.99 -9.15
CA GLY A 14 -9.10 11.25 -9.05
C GLY A 14 -10.22 11.45 -10.08
N SER A 15 -10.30 10.63 -11.14
CA SER A 15 -11.38 10.71 -12.12
C SER A 15 -12.73 10.40 -11.49
N ARG A 16 -13.74 11.19 -11.84
CA ARG A 16 -15.13 10.90 -11.48
C ARG A 16 -15.72 9.89 -12.45
N LEU A 17 -16.42 8.91 -11.92
CA LEU A 17 -17.20 7.99 -12.72
C LEU A 17 -18.49 8.66 -13.19
N PRO A 18 -19.03 8.25 -14.37
CA PRO A 18 -20.37 8.62 -14.77
C PRO A 18 -21.39 8.23 -13.70
N THR A 19 -22.51 8.92 -13.65
CA THR A 19 -23.60 8.61 -12.70
C THR A 19 -24.16 7.21 -12.93
N GLU A 20 -24.80 6.63 -11.90
CA GLU A 20 -25.47 5.31 -12.01
C GLU A 20 -26.41 5.26 -13.24
N LYS A 21 -27.14 6.36 -13.49
CA LYS A 21 -28.05 6.49 -14.64
C LYS A 21 -27.30 6.42 -15.98
N GLN A 22 -26.19 7.15 -16.08
CA GLN A 22 -25.37 7.18 -17.29
C GLN A 22 -24.70 5.84 -17.54
N LEU A 23 -24.12 5.20 -16.48
CA LEU A 23 -23.51 3.87 -16.58
C LEU A 23 -24.55 2.82 -16.99
N ALA A 24 -25.75 2.86 -16.42
CA ALA A 24 -26.83 1.93 -16.78
C ALA A 24 -27.20 2.05 -18.27
N ALA A 25 -27.30 3.27 -18.78
CA ALA A 25 -27.58 3.52 -20.20
C ALA A 25 -26.41 3.09 -21.11
N GLN A 26 -25.16 3.41 -20.75
CA GLN A 26 -23.95 3.05 -21.50
C GLN A 26 -23.71 1.55 -21.60
N LEU A 27 -24.02 0.82 -20.53
CA LEU A 27 -23.76 -0.62 -20.41
C LEU A 27 -24.97 -1.47 -20.72
N ASN A 28 -26.12 -0.85 -21.00
CA ASN A 28 -27.41 -1.50 -21.25
C ASN A 28 -27.80 -2.49 -20.13
N VAL A 29 -27.67 -2.06 -18.86
CA VAL A 29 -28.00 -2.83 -17.67
C VAL A 29 -28.90 -2.04 -16.72
N SER A 30 -29.46 -2.71 -15.71
CA SER A 30 -30.28 -2.05 -14.71
C SER A 30 -29.45 -1.10 -13.81
N ARG A 31 -30.07 -0.04 -13.30
CA ARG A 31 -29.45 0.84 -12.30
C ARG A 31 -29.07 0.10 -11.02
N THR A 32 -29.85 -0.91 -10.64
CA THR A 32 -29.58 -1.76 -9.48
C THR A 32 -28.27 -2.53 -9.67
N SER A 33 -28.08 -3.17 -10.84
CA SER A 33 -26.82 -3.87 -11.16
C SER A 33 -25.61 -2.94 -11.16
N VAL A 34 -25.77 -1.72 -11.69
CA VAL A 34 -24.68 -0.71 -11.63
C VAL A 34 -24.36 -0.34 -10.20
N ARG A 35 -25.38 -0.13 -9.35
CA ARG A 35 -25.17 0.22 -7.94
C ARG A 35 -24.46 -0.90 -7.18
N GLU A 36 -24.83 -2.14 -7.36
CA GLU A 36 -24.18 -3.31 -6.77
C GLU A 36 -22.71 -3.41 -7.19
N ALA A 37 -22.43 -3.24 -8.48
CA ALA A 37 -21.08 -3.23 -9.00
C ALA A 37 -20.23 -2.07 -8.41
N LEU A 38 -20.79 -0.87 -8.30
CA LEU A 38 -20.11 0.28 -7.69
C LEU A 38 -19.89 0.07 -6.20
N GLN A 39 -20.82 -0.56 -5.48
CA GLN A 39 -20.62 -0.95 -4.07
C GLN A 39 -19.51 -1.99 -3.92
N SER A 40 -19.44 -2.97 -4.82
CA SER A 40 -18.34 -3.94 -4.84
C SER A 40 -16.99 -3.26 -5.08
N LEU A 41 -16.89 -2.34 -6.06
CA LEU A 41 -15.68 -1.55 -6.30
C LEU A 41 -15.30 -0.65 -5.12
N LYS A 42 -16.30 -0.12 -4.40
CA LYS A 42 -16.09 0.63 -3.17
C LYS A 42 -15.61 -0.29 -2.04
N GLY A 43 -16.18 -1.48 -1.92
CA GLY A 43 -15.78 -2.49 -0.93
C GLY A 43 -14.31 -2.89 -1.07
N VAL A 44 -13.81 -3.03 -2.30
CA VAL A 44 -12.39 -3.29 -2.56
C VAL A 44 -11.52 -2.03 -2.59
N GLY A 45 -12.07 -0.84 -2.33
CA GLY A 45 -11.29 0.40 -2.20
C GLY A 45 -10.85 1.05 -3.51
N LEU A 46 -11.35 0.60 -4.66
CA LEU A 46 -11.03 1.19 -5.98
C LEU A 46 -11.76 2.51 -6.25
N VAL A 47 -12.92 2.69 -5.63
CA VAL A 47 -13.68 3.92 -5.72
C VAL A 47 -14.12 4.39 -4.35
N LYS A 48 -14.22 5.70 -4.16
CA LYS A 48 -14.91 6.31 -3.03
C LYS A 48 -16.20 6.97 -3.48
N SER A 49 -17.22 6.93 -2.61
CA SER A 49 -18.47 7.65 -2.80
C SER A 49 -18.44 8.93 -1.97
N THR A 50 -18.76 10.06 -2.59
CA THR A 50 -18.90 11.34 -1.89
C THR A 50 -20.33 11.83 -2.09
N ARG A 51 -20.99 12.20 -0.98
CA ARG A 51 -22.38 12.66 -0.99
C ARG A 51 -22.51 13.86 -1.95
N GLY A 52 -23.42 13.76 -2.93
CA GLY A 52 -23.65 14.78 -3.95
C GLY A 52 -22.64 14.79 -5.09
N SER A 53 -21.52 14.08 -5.01
CA SER A 53 -20.45 14.07 -6.03
C SER A 53 -20.31 12.74 -6.79
N GLY A 54 -21.08 11.70 -6.41
CA GLY A 54 -21.02 10.38 -7.03
C GLY A 54 -19.78 9.57 -6.64
N TYR A 55 -19.24 8.80 -7.55
CA TYR A 55 -18.10 7.91 -7.34
C TYR A 55 -16.83 8.47 -8.00
N GLN A 56 -15.69 8.29 -7.34
CA GLN A 56 -14.39 8.76 -7.80
C GLN A 56 -13.35 7.64 -7.66
N ILE A 57 -12.49 7.46 -8.68
CA ILE A 57 -11.35 6.53 -8.62
C ILE A 57 -10.38 7.02 -7.55
N VAL A 58 -9.93 6.12 -6.71
CA VAL A 58 -8.94 6.40 -5.66
C VAL A 58 -7.75 5.45 -5.77
N SER A 59 -6.58 5.93 -5.37
CA SER A 59 -5.43 5.07 -5.15
C SER A 59 -5.46 4.63 -3.68
N ASN A 60 -5.93 3.43 -3.44
CA ASN A 60 -5.92 2.82 -2.11
C ASN A 60 -5.30 1.42 -2.16
N THR A 61 -4.34 1.26 -3.08
CA THR A 61 -3.72 -0.04 -3.38
C THR A 61 -3.05 -0.65 -2.16
N GLU A 62 -2.40 0.16 -1.33
CA GLU A 62 -1.76 -0.29 -0.09
C GLU A 62 -2.77 -0.92 0.88
N ASN A 63 -3.92 -0.29 1.09
CA ASN A 63 -4.95 -0.82 1.98
C ASN A 63 -5.62 -2.07 1.40
N ILE A 64 -5.90 -2.08 0.09
CA ILE A 64 -6.49 -3.25 -0.60
C ILE A 64 -5.59 -4.47 -0.41
N LEU A 65 -4.31 -4.31 -0.67
CA LEU A 65 -3.33 -5.39 -0.56
C LEU A 65 -3.15 -5.80 0.91
N SER A 66 -3.05 -4.85 1.84
CA SER A 66 -2.95 -5.12 3.27
C SER A 66 -4.16 -5.89 3.79
N ASP A 67 -5.38 -5.52 3.41
CA ASP A 67 -6.59 -6.20 3.83
C ASP A 67 -6.68 -7.63 3.27
N ALA A 68 -6.29 -7.83 2.01
CA ALA A 68 -6.22 -9.15 1.39
C ALA A 68 -5.18 -10.04 2.08
N LEU A 69 -3.97 -9.52 2.33
CA LEU A 69 -2.92 -10.24 3.06
C LEU A 69 -3.37 -10.57 4.48
N ARG A 70 -4.02 -9.64 5.18
CA ARG A 70 -4.58 -9.88 6.53
C ARG A 70 -5.56 -11.04 6.55
N ALA A 71 -6.46 -11.10 5.57
CA ALA A 71 -7.41 -12.22 5.44
C ALA A 71 -6.67 -13.54 5.22
N ILE A 72 -5.68 -13.58 4.33
CA ILE A 72 -4.86 -14.78 4.06
C ILE A 72 -4.12 -15.21 5.33
N MET A 73 -3.48 -14.28 6.04
CA MET A 73 -2.76 -14.56 7.28
C MET A 73 -3.66 -15.17 8.35
N SER A 74 -4.87 -14.62 8.51
CA SER A 74 -5.84 -15.12 9.49
C SER A 74 -6.34 -16.52 9.15
N ILE A 75 -6.58 -16.81 7.85
CA ILE A 75 -7.08 -18.11 7.40
C ILE A 75 -5.98 -19.18 7.43
N LYS A 76 -4.75 -18.82 7.05
CA LYS A 76 -3.63 -19.76 6.89
C LYS A 76 -2.72 -19.87 8.10
N ASN A 77 -3.00 -19.12 9.17
CA ASN A 77 -2.14 -19.04 10.36
C ASN A 77 -0.67 -18.75 10.03
N ILE A 78 -0.46 -17.78 9.11
CA ILE A 78 0.87 -17.38 8.66
C ILE A 78 1.62 -16.73 9.83
N GLN A 79 2.87 -17.13 10.00
CA GLN A 79 3.73 -16.61 11.06
C GLN A 79 4.42 -15.30 10.63
N PHE A 80 4.85 -14.51 11.60
CA PHE A 80 5.59 -13.28 11.33
C PHE A 80 6.89 -13.53 10.56
N THR A 81 7.56 -14.66 10.82
CA THR A 81 8.77 -15.09 10.09
C THR A 81 8.53 -15.26 8.60
N ASP A 82 7.36 -15.74 8.18
CA ASP A 82 7.02 -15.91 6.77
C ASP A 82 6.92 -14.55 6.07
N ILE A 83 6.34 -13.56 6.77
CA ILE A 83 6.24 -12.17 6.29
C ILE A 83 7.62 -11.54 6.18
N SER A 84 8.47 -11.72 7.20
CA SER A 84 9.84 -11.19 7.22
C SER A 84 10.66 -11.74 6.06
N ASN A 85 10.57 -13.04 5.78
CA ASN A 85 11.29 -13.67 4.67
C ASN A 85 10.88 -13.09 3.29
N ILE A 86 9.58 -12.88 3.07
CA ILE A 86 9.10 -12.27 1.82
C ILE A 86 9.53 -10.81 1.74
N ARG A 87 9.41 -10.07 2.85
CA ARG A 87 9.83 -8.67 2.92
C ARG A 87 11.31 -8.53 2.59
N GLU A 88 12.17 -9.34 3.22
CA GLU A 88 13.61 -9.36 2.94
C GLU A 88 13.91 -9.58 1.45
N ALA A 89 13.28 -10.58 0.84
CA ALA A 89 13.48 -10.86 -0.60
C ALA A 89 13.07 -9.68 -1.49
N LEU A 90 11.95 -9.01 -1.17
CA LEU A 90 11.47 -7.85 -1.91
C LEU A 90 12.37 -6.63 -1.71
N GLU A 91 12.86 -6.40 -0.49
CA GLU A 91 13.73 -5.27 -0.17
C GLU A 91 15.12 -5.40 -0.79
N ILE A 92 15.70 -6.61 -0.79
CA ILE A 92 16.95 -6.88 -1.51
C ILE A 92 16.76 -6.54 -3.00
N LYS A 93 15.65 -7.01 -3.59
CA LYS A 93 15.37 -6.71 -5.00
C LYS A 93 15.11 -5.23 -5.26
N ALA A 94 14.43 -4.54 -4.33
CA ALA A 94 14.23 -3.10 -4.41
C ALA A 94 15.56 -2.34 -4.39
N ALA A 95 16.48 -2.73 -3.51
CA ALA A 95 17.82 -2.14 -3.42
C ALA A 95 18.63 -2.37 -4.72
N GLU A 96 18.62 -3.58 -5.27
CA GLU A 96 19.28 -3.87 -6.56
C GLU A 96 18.73 -2.98 -7.70
N LEU A 97 17.40 -2.84 -7.78
CA LEU A 97 16.76 -2.02 -8.80
C LEU A 97 17.08 -0.51 -8.60
N SER A 98 17.16 -0.05 -7.36
CA SER A 98 17.51 1.33 -7.07
C SER A 98 18.91 1.70 -7.56
N LEU A 99 19.88 0.80 -7.40
CA LEU A 99 21.24 0.98 -7.93
C LEU A 99 21.25 1.10 -9.45
N THR A 100 20.44 0.31 -10.13
CA THR A 100 20.34 0.35 -11.60
C THR A 100 19.62 1.60 -12.12
N SER A 101 18.65 2.09 -11.34
CA SER A 101 17.84 3.28 -11.68
C SER A 101 18.56 4.60 -11.40
N GLY A 102 19.65 4.55 -10.68
CA GLY A 102 20.40 5.72 -10.19
C GLY A 102 19.81 6.27 -8.89
N ILE A 103 20.63 6.28 -7.85
CA ILE A 103 20.32 6.87 -6.54
C ILE A 103 20.99 8.25 -6.49
N SER A 104 20.27 9.28 -6.07
CA SER A 104 20.84 10.60 -5.87
C SER A 104 21.62 10.69 -4.54
N GLN A 105 22.54 11.63 -4.44
CA GLN A 105 23.24 11.90 -3.18
C GLN A 105 22.25 12.25 -2.05
N GLN A 106 21.19 12.96 -2.35
CA GLN A 106 20.14 13.31 -1.38
C GLN A 106 19.39 12.07 -0.86
N ASP A 107 19.17 11.06 -1.72
CA ASP A 107 18.54 9.80 -1.30
C ASP A 107 19.45 9.01 -0.36
N ILE A 108 20.76 9.01 -0.62
CA ILE A 108 21.75 8.38 0.25
C ILE A 108 21.77 9.07 1.62
N GLU A 109 21.88 10.39 1.66
CA GLU A 109 21.85 11.19 2.87
C GLU A 109 20.56 10.97 3.69
N TYR A 110 19.41 10.81 3.01
CA TYR A 110 18.15 10.49 3.66
C TYR A 110 18.19 9.12 4.33
N LEU A 111 18.73 8.09 3.65
CA LEU A 111 18.85 6.74 4.19
C LEU A 111 19.83 6.69 5.37
N GLU A 112 20.97 7.35 5.25
CA GLU A 112 21.97 7.50 6.33
C GLU A 112 21.35 8.17 7.55
N ASN A 113 20.62 9.29 7.36
CA ASN A 113 19.92 9.96 8.45
C ASN A 113 18.85 9.07 9.13
N CYS A 114 18.19 8.19 8.40
CA CYS A 114 17.28 7.21 9.01
C CYS A 114 18.06 6.24 9.90
N ILE A 115 19.21 5.73 9.45
CA ILE A 115 20.06 4.81 10.22
C ILE A 115 20.58 5.47 11.49
N ASP A 116 21.15 6.66 11.38
CA ASP A 116 21.69 7.41 12.53
C ASP A 116 20.61 7.65 13.60
N ASN A 117 19.42 8.08 13.18
CA ASN A 117 18.31 8.29 14.11
C ASN A 117 17.77 6.99 14.71
N MET A 118 17.80 5.88 13.97
CA MET A 118 17.47 4.56 14.55
C MET A 118 18.45 4.20 15.66
N GLU A 119 19.75 4.34 15.44
CA GLU A 119 20.81 4.04 16.42
C GLU A 119 20.68 4.91 17.66
N GLU A 120 20.57 6.23 17.49
CA GLU A 120 20.44 7.20 18.59
C GLU A 120 19.19 6.94 19.45
N SER A 121 18.07 6.59 18.83
CA SER A 121 16.79 6.46 19.53
C SER A 121 16.51 5.07 20.09
N THR A 122 17.22 4.04 19.66
CA THR A 122 16.94 2.62 20.02
C THR A 122 16.82 2.39 21.53
N ASN A 123 17.70 2.96 22.34
CA ASN A 123 17.71 2.75 23.79
C ASN A 123 16.93 3.82 24.59
N ILE A 124 16.59 4.96 23.96
CA ILE A 124 16.01 6.12 24.63
C ILE A 124 14.51 6.23 24.32
N MET A 125 14.16 6.07 23.06
CA MET A 125 12.81 6.18 22.51
C MET A 125 12.58 5.11 21.43
N PRO A 126 12.38 3.86 21.80
CA PRO A 126 12.24 2.76 20.84
C PRO A 126 11.14 2.98 19.78
N GLU A 127 10.06 3.67 20.13
CA GLU A 127 8.99 4.03 19.20
C GLU A 127 9.51 4.93 18.07
N LYS A 128 10.43 5.85 18.40
CA LYS A 128 11.05 6.75 17.42
C LYS A 128 12.03 6.01 16.50
N SER A 129 12.81 5.09 17.07
CA SER A 129 13.68 4.19 16.29
C SER A 129 12.86 3.41 15.25
N PHE A 130 11.70 2.92 15.65
CA PHE A 130 10.79 2.21 14.80
C PHE A 130 10.18 3.08 13.67
N GLU A 131 9.88 4.35 13.95
CA GLU A 131 9.42 5.29 12.91
C GLU A 131 10.48 5.45 11.81
N TYR A 132 11.76 5.57 12.18
CA TYR A 132 12.86 5.67 11.22
C TYR A 132 13.09 4.37 10.44
N ASP A 133 12.91 3.20 11.07
CA ASP A 133 12.92 1.90 10.40
C ASP A 133 11.88 1.85 9.27
N ILE A 134 10.64 2.26 9.56
CA ILE A 134 9.59 2.36 8.55
C ILE A 134 9.98 3.31 7.41
N LEU A 135 10.51 4.48 7.73
CA LEU A 135 10.92 5.47 6.74
C LEU A 135 12.03 4.96 5.85
N PHE A 136 13.02 4.27 6.41
CA PHE A 136 14.12 3.63 5.69
C PHE A 136 13.61 2.62 4.66
N HIS A 137 12.83 1.64 5.11
CA HIS A 137 12.29 0.59 4.24
C HIS A 137 11.35 1.13 3.16
N ARG A 138 10.55 2.14 3.52
CA ARG A 138 9.69 2.84 2.57
C ARG A 138 10.51 3.55 1.48
N LYS A 139 11.62 4.18 1.87
CA LYS A 139 12.51 4.87 0.92
C LYS A 139 13.17 3.87 -0.04
N ILE A 140 13.65 2.73 0.44
CA ILE A 140 14.19 1.66 -0.42
C ILE A 140 13.15 1.19 -1.44
N ALA A 141 11.91 0.95 -0.99
CA ALA A 141 10.81 0.54 -1.85
C ALA A 141 10.52 1.56 -2.96
N GLU A 142 10.48 2.85 -2.62
CA GLU A 142 10.27 3.97 -3.55
C GLU A 142 11.40 4.06 -4.59
N LEU A 143 12.65 3.96 -4.15
CA LEU A 143 13.84 4.05 -5.00
C LEU A 143 13.95 2.91 -6.01
N SER A 144 13.30 1.78 -5.77
CA SER A 144 13.21 0.67 -6.74
C SER A 144 12.56 1.08 -8.06
N ARG A 145 11.77 2.16 -8.07
CA ARG A 145 10.90 2.60 -9.18
C ARG A 145 9.99 1.50 -9.73
N ASN A 146 9.75 0.47 -8.94
CA ASN A 146 8.83 -0.61 -9.23
C ASN A 146 7.60 -0.48 -8.34
N GLU A 147 6.53 0.09 -8.88
CA GLU A 147 5.28 0.34 -8.14
C GLU A 147 4.68 -0.92 -7.51
N PHE A 148 4.91 -2.09 -8.11
CA PHE A 148 4.41 -3.35 -7.59
C PHE A 148 5.19 -3.79 -6.36
N ILE A 149 6.52 -3.75 -6.41
CA ILE A 149 7.39 -4.01 -5.24
C ILE A 149 7.09 -3.00 -4.13
N ASN A 150 6.98 -1.73 -4.46
CA ASN A 150 6.64 -0.66 -3.52
C ASN A 150 5.31 -0.95 -2.79
N SER A 151 4.25 -1.27 -3.54
CA SER A 151 2.95 -1.60 -2.96
C SER A 151 2.99 -2.80 -2.02
N PHE A 152 3.76 -3.84 -2.36
CA PHE A 152 3.92 -5.03 -1.50
C PHE A 152 4.71 -4.74 -0.23
N ILE A 153 5.84 -4.04 -0.33
CA ILE A 153 6.65 -3.68 0.85
C ILE A 153 5.82 -2.83 1.81
N LEU A 154 5.09 -1.82 1.31
CA LEU A 154 4.23 -0.97 2.14
C LEU A 154 3.09 -1.76 2.79
N ALA A 155 2.46 -2.67 2.05
CA ALA A 155 1.43 -3.53 2.60
C ALA A 155 1.97 -4.47 3.70
N LEU A 156 3.12 -5.09 3.47
CA LEU A 156 3.77 -5.97 4.45
C LEU A 156 4.25 -5.21 5.69
N SER A 157 4.76 -4.00 5.54
CA SER A 157 5.19 -3.14 6.65
C SER A 157 4.05 -2.82 7.61
N SER A 158 2.81 -2.73 7.12
CA SER A 158 1.63 -2.51 7.97
C SER A 158 1.39 -3.62 9.00
N PHE A 159 1.90 -4.81 8.76
CA PHE A 159 1.81 -5.95 9.70
C PHE A 159 2.94 -5.93 10.72
N SER A 160 4.15 -5.56 10.32
CA SER A 160 5.29 -5.43 11.21
C SER A 160 5.00 -4.46 12.36
N ASN A 161 4.34 -3.34 12.07
CA ASN A 161 3.94 -2.33 13.05
C ASN A 161 3.11 -2.91 14.19
N LYS A 162 2.18 -3.79 13.90
CA LYS A 162 1.30 -4.39 14.90
C LYS A 162 2.00 -5.46 15.75
N TYR A 163 2.89 -6.23 15.15
CA TYR A 163 3.59 -7.31 15.86
C TYR A 163 4.71 -6.77 16.75
N ILE A 164 5.39 -5.73 16.34
CA ILE A 164 6.43 -5.08 17.16
C ILE A 164 5.79 -4.43 18.39
N LEU A 165 4.71 -3.67 18.25
CA LEU A 165 3.99 -3.08 19.40
C LEU A 165 3.50 -4.15 20.38
N VAL A 166 2.98 -5.28 19.91
CA VAL A 166 2.51 -6.40 20.75
C VAL A 166 3.67 -7.15 21.41
N SER A 167 4.84 -7.25 20.79
CA SER A 167 6.02 -7.87 21.41
C SER A 167 6.61 -7.02 22.51
N TRP A 168 6.53 -5.70 22.42
CA TRP A 168 6.98 -4.76 23.44
C TRP A 168 6.09 -4.77 24.69
N ASP A 169 4.76 -4.91 24.53
CA ASP A 169 3.83 -5.07 25.66
C ASP A 169 4.03 -6.37 26.46
N LYS A 170 4.67 -7.38 25.86
CA LYS A 170 4.97 -8.65 26.54
C LYS A 170 6.31 -8.68 27.27
N VAL A 171 7.16 -7.69 27.08
CA VAL A 171 8.50 -7.57 27.70
C VAL A 171 8.50 -6.57 28.86
N ARG A 172 7.38 -5.89 29.10
CA ARG A 172 7.10 -5.11 30.30
C ARG A 172 6.30 -5.92 31.31
#